data_add2a4f79637f493b877eded26e322d5
#
_entry.id   add2a4f79637f493b877eded26e322d5
#
_cell.length_a   1.000
_cell.length_b   1.000
_cell.length_c   1.000
_cell.angle_alpha   90.00
_cell.angle_beta   90.00
_cell.angle_gamma   90.00
#
_symmetry.space_group_name_H-M   'P 1'
#
loop_
_entity.id
_entity.type
_entity.pdbx_description
1 polymer ?
#
loop_
_entity_poly.entity_id
_entity_poly.type
_entity_poly.pdbx_seq_one_letter_code
_entity_poly.pdbx_strand_id
1 'polypeptide(L)'
;RMPESASRLGSVEHAKEVTRWAFEAKVGQVSGIISIDNKYYVVAALKGIHKEGFTPVEEVAARIKPVLYQEKAAAKKAAEVAEKINGLTDLAAVAEALGTTVSSKEGVTFASFTSAGLDNKFIGAASVAEVGALNGPLQGNTGVYVYVVTDRSEGAFFTEDDAALREQQMSYSA
;
A
#
# COMPACT_ATOMS: atom_id res chain seq x y z
N ARG A 1 -5.59 18.34 11.44
CA ARG A 1 -7.04 18.28 11.13
C ARG A 1 -7.68 17.26 12.06
N MET A 2 -8.87 17.57 12.57
CA MET A 2 -9.59 16.72 13.49
C MET A 2 -11.00 16.47 12.94
N PRO A 3 -11.40 15.22 12.67
CA PRO A 3 -12.76 14.90 12.26
C PRO A 3 -13.74 14.98 13.46
N GLU A 4 -15.03 15.14 13.20
CA GLU A 4 -16.07 15.21 14.22
C GLU A 4 -16.14 13.95 15.10
N SER A 5 -15.78 12.80 14.51
CA SER A 5 -15.71 11.51 15.23
C SER A 5 -14.49 11.33 16.11
N ALA A 6 -13.53 12.28 16.11
CA ALA A 6 -12.30 12.13 16.86
C ALA A 6 -12.56 12.08 18.37
N SER A 7 -12.03 11.05 19.02
CA SER A 7 -12.03 10.88 20.46
C SER A 7 -10.66 11.05 21.10
N ARG A 8 -9.62 11.29 20.27
CA ARG A 8 -8.21 11.44 20.69
C ARG A 8 -7.62 12.74 20.18
N LEU A 9 -6.76 13.35 20.98
CA LEU A 9 -5.98 14.53 20.61
C LEU A 9 -4.48 14.17 20.75
N GLY A 10 -3.84 13.77 19.66
CA GLY A 10 -2.49 13.22 19.72
C GLY A 10 -2.44 11.96 20.59
N SER A 11 -1.68 12.03 21.69
CA SER A 11 -1.58 10.93 22.68
C SER A 11 -2.65 10.98 23.78
N VAL A 12 -3.48 12.03 23.82
CA VAL A 12 -4.53 12.19 24.83
C VAL A 12 -5.80 11.50 24.36
N GLU A 13 -6.27 10.50 25.11
CA GLU A 13 -7.54 9.81 24.88
C GLU A 13 -8.72 10.57 25.52
N HIS A 14 -9.94 10.15 25.24
CA HIS A 14 -11.18 10.70 25.80
C HIS A 14 -11.39 12.20 25.53
N ALA A 15 -10.77 12.76 24.48
CA ALA A 15 -10.82 14.18 24.16
C ALA A 15 -12.10 14.64 23.42
N LYS A 16 -13.22 13.92 23.56
CA LYS A 16 -14.49 14.24 22.89
C LYS A 16 -15.01 15.64 23.20
N GLU A 17 -14.77 16.15 24.41
CA GLU A 17 -15.21 17.51 24.78
C GLU A 17 -14.49 18.57 23.97
N VAL A 18 -13.20 18.38 23.71
CA VAL A 18 -12.41 19.28 22.85
C VAL A 18 -12.93 19.24 21.42
N THR A 19 -13.26 18.03 20.91
CA THR A 19 -13.83 17.86 19.57
C THR A 19 -15.19 18.57 19.48
N ARG A 20 -16.10 18.35 20.42
CA ARG A 20 -17.41 19.01 20.46
C ARG A 20 -17.26 20.53 20.47
N TRP A 21 -16.42 21.07 21.35
CA TRP A 21 -16.14 22.50 21.38
C TRP A 21 -15.65 23.01 20.03
N ALA A 22 -14.74 22.29 19.37
CA ALA A 22 -14.16 22.72 18.09
C ALA A 22 -15.20 22.77 16.94
N PHE A 23 -16.23 21.93 16.99
CA PHE A 23 -17.32 21.91 15.99
C PHE A 23 -18.43 22.94 16.29
N GLU A 24 -18.53 23.46 17.51
CA GLU A 24 -19.47 24.52 17.90
C GLU A 24 -18.83 25.92 17.82
N ALA A 25 -17.50 26.01 17.91
CA ALA A 25 -16.77 27.28 17.94
C ALA A 25 -16.71 27.97 16.57
N LYS A 26 -16.45 29.27 16.59
CA LYS A 26 -16.14 30.09 15.40
C LYS A 26 -14.64 30.16 15.17
N VAL A 27 -14.21 30.31 13.92
CA VAL A 27 -12.79 30.52 13.57
C VAL A 27 -12.24 31.73 14.32
N GLY A 28 -11.08 31.56 14.97
CA GLY A 28 -10.44 32.55 15.82
C GLY A 28 -10.84 32.47 17.30
N GLN A 29 -11.85 31.69 17.65
CA GLN A 29 -12.27 31.52 19.04
C GLN A 29 -11.29 30.62 19.80
N VAL A 30 -11.09 30.95 21.10
CA VAL A 30 -10.30 30.19 22.07
C VAL A 30 -11.25 29.62 23.13
N SER A 31 -11.04 28.37 23.51
CA SER A 31 -11.85 27.72 24.56
C SER A 31 -11.47 28.23 25.96
N GLY A 32 -12.34 28.00 26.91
CA GLY A 32 -11.93 27.91 28.32
C GLY A 32 -11.03 26.68 28.55
N ILE A 33 -10.69 26.45 29.81
CA ILE A 33 -9.96 25.25 30.22
C ILE A 33 -10.91 24.05 30.14
N ILE A 34 -10.56 23.05 29.33
CA ILE A 34 -11.26 21.77 29.19
C ILE A 34 -10.45 20.71 29.94
N SER A 35 -11.08 20.11 30.96
CA SER A 35 -10.45 19.02 31.72
C SER A 35 -10.76 17.67 31.07
N ILE A 36 -9.73 16.83 30.87
CA ILE A 36 -9.90 15.49 30.34
C ILE A 36 -9.43 14.51 31.44
N ASP A 37 -10.33 13.64 31.88
CA ASP A 37 -10.11 12.60 32.90
C ASP A 37 -9.49 13.15 34.22
N ASN A 38 -9.71 14.41 34.55
CA ASN A 38 -9.05 15.12 35.66
C ASN A 38 -7.51 15.03 35.62
N LYS A 39 -6.94 14.68 34.48
CA LYS A 39 -5.51 14.44 34.30
C LYS A 39 -4.87 15.45 33.34
N TYR A 40 -5.61 15.88 32.34
CA TYR A 40 -5.12 16.86 31.36
C TYR A 40 -6.03 18.08 31.33
N TYR A 41 -5.41 19.25 31.24
CA TYR A 41 -6.07 20.52 31.06
C TYR A 41 -5.70 21.09 29.71
N VAL A 42 -6.70 21.29 28.86
CA VAL A 42 -6.50 21.70 27.46
C VAL A 42 -7.17 23.03 27.21
N VAL A 43 -6.46 23.93 26.53
CA VAL A 43 -7.04 25.14 25.92
C VAL A 43 -6.90 24.98 24.41
N ALA A 44 -8.00 25.08 23.69
CA ALA A 44 -8.05 24.91 22.24
C ALA A 44 -8.35 26.24 21.55
N ALA A 45 -7.77 26.46 20.36
CA ALA A 45 -8.07 27.58 19.49
C ALA A 45 -8.50 27.05 18.11
N LEU A 46 -9.64 27.48 17.60
CA LEU A 46 -10.11 27.10 16.27
C LEU A 46 -9.47 27.99 15.21
N LYS A 47 -8.52 27.44 14.45
CA LYS A 47 -7.77 28.16 13.42
C LYS A 47 -8.46 28.19 12.07
N GLY A 48 -9.27 27.16 11.75
CA GLY A 48 -9.96 27.07 10.47
C GLY A 48 -10.91 25.90 10.41
N ILE A 49 -11.85 25.97 9.50
CA ILE A 49 -12.84 24.93 9.20
C ILE A 49 -12.61 24.45 7.77
N HIS A 50 -12.37 23.16 7.61
CA HIS A 50 -12.31 22.54 6.31
C HIS A 50 -13.66 21.93 5.99
N LYS A 51 -14.33 22.46 4.98
CA LYS A 51 -15.58 21.86 4.49
C LYS A 51 -15.30 20.51 3.84
N GLU A 52 -16.29 19.65 3.83
CA GLU A 52 -16.26 18.41 3.06
C GLU A 52 -16.05 18.73 1.58
N GLY A 53 -15.22 17.92 0.91
CA GLY A 53 -14.89 18.11 -0.51
C GLY A 53 -13.46 17.66 -0.84
N PHE A 54 -13.06 17.95 -2.08
CA PHE A 54 -11.71 17.65 -2.53
C PHE A 54 -10.70 18.63 -1.95
N THR A 55 -9.58 18.10 -1.48
CA THR A 55 -8.47 18.93 -1.01
C THR A 55 -7.84 19.64 -2.22
N PRO A 56 -7.60 20.96 -2.16
CA PRO A 56 -6.93 21.69 -3.23
C PRO A 56 -5.57 21.08 -3.58
N VAL A 57 -5.23 21.13 -4.87
CA VAL A 57 -3.98 20.53 -5.40
C VAL A 57 -2.76 21.09 -4.70
N GLU A 58 -2.75 22.37 -4.37
CA GLU A 58 -1.66 23.07 -3.72
C GLU A 58 -1.30 22.46 -2.36
N GLU A 59 -2.32 21.97 -1.62
CA GLU A 59 -2.12 21.34 -0.30
C GLU A 59 -1.59 19.91 -0.39
N VAL A 60 -1.87 19.21 -1.49
CA VAL A 60 -1.51 17.78 -1.67
C VAL A 60 -0.36 17.57 -2.65
N ALA A 61 0.01 18.60 -3.42
CA ALA A 61 1.01 18.51 -4.49
C ALA A 61 2.34 17.91 -4.00
N ALA A 62 2.83 18.34 -2.84
CA ALA A 62 4.09 17.84 -2.27
C ALA A 62 4.04 16.32 -1.97
N ARG A 63 2.86 15.78 -1.65
CA ARG A 63 2.67 14.36 -1.37
C ARG A 63 2.43 13.54 -2.65
N ILE A 64 1.71 14.10 -3.61
CA ILE A 64 1.32 13.39 -4.84
C ILE A 64 2.44 13.40 -5.88
N LYS A 65 3.20 14.50 -5.97
CA LYS A 65 4.27 14.67 -6.96
C LYS A 65 5.30 13.53 -6.98
N PRO A 66 5.86 13.06 -5.85
CA PRO A 66 6.78 11.93 -5.85
C PRO A 66 6.17 10.64 -6.40
N VAL A 67 4.91 10.36 -6.06
CA VAL A 67 4.18 9.15 -6.52
C VAL A 67 4.00 9.20 -8.04
N LEU A 68 3.51 10.31 -8.58
CA LEU A 68 3.36 10.49 -10.02
C LEU A 68 4.69 10.46 -10.77
N TYR A 69 5.75 10.98 -10.15
CA TYR A 69 7.09 10.92 -10.75
C TYR A 69 7.59 9.48 -10.85
N GLN A 70 7.45 8.69 -9.79
CA GLN A 70 7.82 7.28 -9.79
C GLN A 70 7.00 6.49 -10.82
N GLU A 71 5.69 6.73 -10.89
CA GLU A 71 4.82 6.05 -11.84
C GLU A 71 5.21 6.33 -13.30
N LYS A 72 5.47 7.61 -13.64
CA LYS A 72 5.93 8.00 -14.98
C LYS A 72 7.33 7.47 -15.30
N ALA A 73 8.25 7.49 -14.33
CA ALA A 73 9.60 6.95 -14.51
C ALA A 73 9.57 5.44 -14.73
N ALA A 74 8.72 4.71 -13.97
CA ALA A 74 8.55 3.28 -14.15
C ALA A 74 7.91 2.93 -15.50
N ALA A 75 6.92 3.69 -15.96
CA ALA A 75 6.31 3.50 -17.28
C ALA A 75 7.33 3.72 -18.41
N LYS A 76 8.13 4.79 -18.32
CA LYS A 76 9.22 5.04 -19.26
C LYS A 76 10.25 3.90 -19.28
N LYS A 77 10.63 3.44 -18.10
CA LYS A 77 11.58 2.32 -17.97
C LYS A 77 11.01 1.01 -18.53
N ALA A 78 9.72 0.74 -18.33
CA ALA A 78 9.07 -0.42 -18.91
C ALA A 78 9.08 -0.39 -20.45
N ALA A 79 8.85 0.78 -21.06
CA ALA A 79 8.94 0.95 -22.50
C ALA A 79 10.37 0.72 -23.03
N GLU A 80 11.39 1.29 -22.38
CA GLU A 80 12.79 1.06 -22.71
C GLU A 80 13.19 -0.42 -22.60
N VAL A 81 12.70 -1.12 -21.56
CA VAL A 81 12.93 -2.56 -21.40
C VAL A 81 12.23 -3.33 -22.52
N ALA A 82 10.98 -3.01 -22.84
CA ALA A 82 10.23 -3.68 -23.92
C ALA A 82 10.96 -3.59 -25.25
N GLU A 83 11.51 -2.43 -25.60
CA GLU A 83 12.30 -2.25 -26.82
C GLU A 83 13.56 -3.13 -26.83
N LYS A 84 14.30 -3.17 -25.71
CA LYS A 84 15.55 -3.92 -25.61
C LYS A 84 15.38 -5.43 -25.64
N ILE A 85 14.27 -5.94 -25.13
CA ILE A 85 14.00 -7.38 -25.04
C ILE A 85 13.13 -7.90 -26.19
N ASN A 86 12.77 -7.02 -27.13
CA ASN A 86 11.92 -7.39 -28.26
C ASN A 86 12.54 -8.57 -29.05
N GLY A 87 11.76 -9.63 -29.23
CA GLY A 87 12.19 -10.85 -29.90
C GLY A 87 13.02 -11.82 -29.05
N LEU A 88 13.32 -11.49 -27.81
CA LEU A 88 14.00 -12.40 -26.89
C LEU A 88 12.98 -13.30 -26.19
N THR A 89 13.29 -14.59 -26.08
CA THR A 89 12.43 -15.61 -25.46
C THR A 89 13.08 -16.27 -24.24
N ASP A 90 14.38 -16.01 -24.03
CA ASP A 90 15.15 -16.57 -22.95
C ASP A 90 15.53 -15.52 -21.91
N LEU A 91 15.37 -15.86 -20.63
CA LEU A 91 15.62 -14.95 -19.50
C LEU A 91 17.11 -14.58 -19.34
N ALA A 92 18.03 -15.47 -19.71
CA ALA A 92 19.45 -15.20 -19.66
C ALA A 92 19.84 -14.16 -20.72
N ALA A 93 19.34 -14.29 -21.95
CA ALA A 93 19.54 -13.31 -23.02
C ALA A 93 18.91 -11.94 -22.66
N VAL A 94 17.77 -11.93 -21.98
CA VAL A 94 17.15 -10.70 -21.45
C VAL A 94 18.06 -10.04 -20.42
N ALA A 95 18.62 -10.80 -19.49
CA ALA A 95 19.53 -10.28 -18.47
C ALA A 95 20.79 -9.67 -19.09
N GLU A 96 21.36 -10.30 -20.08
CA GLU A 96 22.53 -9.78 -20.83
C GLU A 96 22.17 -8.46 -21.55
N ALA A 97 21.06 -8.42 -22.28
CA ALA A 97 20.59 -7.23 -23.01
C ALA A 97 20.29 -6.04 -22.08
N LEU A 98 19.89 -6.31 -20.84
CA LEU A 98 19.59 -5.28 -19.83
C LEU A 98 20.82 -4.95 -18.94
N GLY A 99 21.92 -5.69 -19.06
CA GLY A 99 23.12 -5.51 -18.22
C GLY A 99 22.84 -5.84 -16.74
N THR A 100 22.05 -6.88 -16.49
CA THR A 100 21.66 -7.34 -15.14
C THR A 100 21.90 -8.84 -14.98
N THR A 101 21.58 -9.38 -13.81
CA THR A 101 21.70 -10.81 -13.54
C THR A 101 20.35 -11.42 -13.23
N VAL A 102 20.17 -12.68 -13.61
CA VAL A 102 19.00 -13.45 -13.22
C VAL A 102 19.10 -13.83 -11.75
N SER A 103 18.01 -13.68 -11.01
CA SER A 103 17.90 -14.17 -9.64
C SER A 103 16.69 -15.08 -9.50
N SER A 104 16.83 -16.15 -8.73
CA SER A 104 15.73 -17.07 -8.40
C SER A 104 15.17 -16.78 -7.02
N LYS A 105 13.86 -16.98 -6.87
CA LYS A 105 13.15 -16.93 -5.60
C LYS A 105 12.20 -18.13 -5.52
N GLU A 106 12.34 -18.90 -4.46
CA GLU A 106 11.51 -20.06 -4.18
C GLU A 106 10.53 -19.78 -3.04
N GLY A 107 9.46 -20.55 -2.97
CA GLY A 107 8.46 -20.43 -1.90
C GLY A 107 7.72 -19.10 -1.88
N VAL A 108 7.52 -18.48 -3.05
CA VAL A 108 6.81 -17.19 -3.15
C VAL A 108 5.32 -17.40 -2.91
N THR A 109 4.77 -16.73 -1.90
CA THR A 109 3.36 -16.72 -1.54
C THR A 109 2.80 -15.31 -1.58
N PHE A 110 1.48 -15.15 -1.46
CA PHE A 110 0.87 -13.82 -1.37
C PHE A 110 1.36 -12.99 -0.17
N ALA A 111 1.89 -13.63 0.87
CA ALA A 111 2.50 -12.94 2.02
C ALA A 111 3.97 -12.53 1.79
N SER A 112 4.60 -12.94 0.68
CA SER A 112 6.02 -12.69 0.41
C SER A 112 6.37 -11.21 0.19
N PHE A 113 5.37 -10.34 -0.07
CA PHE A 113 5.60 -8.90 -0.14
C PHE A 113 6.05 -8.31 1.21
N THR A 114 5.61 -8.89 2.33
CA THR A 114 6.01 -8.45 3.67
C THR A 114 7.28 -9.13 4.16
N SER A 115 7.45 -10.42 3.89
CA SER A 115 8.56 -11.23 4.40
C SER A 115 9.81 -11.21 3.53
N ALA A 116 9.65 -11.18 2.20
CA ALA A 116 10.76 -11.21 1.25
C ALA A 116 10.99 -9.88 0.52
N GLY A 117 10.19 -8.83 0.82
CA GLY A 117 10.29 -7.53 0.17
C GLY A 117 9.94 -7.54 -1.32
N LEU A 118 9.18 -8.55 -1.78
CA LEU A 118 8.75 -8.67 -3.16
C LEU A 118 7.58 -7.72 -3.44
N ASP A 119 7.52 -7.23 -4.67
CA ASP A 119 6.45 -6.37 -5.14
C ASP A 119 5.12 -7.13 -5.23
N ASN A 120 4.06 -6.60 -4.63
CA ASN A 120 2.74 -7.24 -4.64
C ASN A 120 2.12 -7.33 -6.04
N LYS A 121 2.41 -6.37 -6.94
CA LYS A 121 2.00 -6.48 -8.36
C LYS A 121 2.72 -7.61 -9.07
N PHE A 122 4.03 -7.78 -8.78
CA PHE A 122 4.80 -8.90 -9.30
C PHE A 122 4.24 -10.24 -8.82
N ILE A 123 3.98 -10.38 -7.51
CA ILE A 123 3.41 -11.62 -6.95
C ILE A 123 2.05 -11.94 -7.57
N GLY A 124 1.17 -10.95 -7.69
CA GLY A 124 -0.14 -11.13 -8.33
C GLY A 124 -0.04 -11.54 -9.80
N ALA A 125 0.86 -10.94 -10.57
CA ALA A 125 1.06 -11.32 -11.96
C ALA A 125 1.68 -12.72 -12.10
N ALA A 126 2.67 -13.05 -11.26
CA ALA A 126 3.33 -14.36 -11.27
C ALA A 126 2.36 -15.50 -10.88
N SER A 127 1.38 -15.24 -10.01
CA SER A 127 0.40 -16.25 -9.58
C SER A 127 -0.51 -16.77 -10.71
N VAL A 128 -0.70 -15.98 -11.78
CA VAL A 128 -1.56 -16.32 -12.91
C VAL A 128 -0.77 -16.53 -14.23
N ALA A 129 0.55 -16.25 -14.24
CA ALA A 129 1.37 -16.36 -15.42
C ALA A 129 1.53 -17.84 -15.84
N GLU A 130 1.72 -18.09 -17.13
CA GLU A 130 1.99 -19.42 -17.67
C GLU A 130 3.37 -19.92 -17.21
N VAL A 131 3.44 -21.17 -16.74
CA VAL A 131 4.69 -21.79 -16.30
C VAL A 131 5.58 -22.03 -17.51
N GLY A 132 6.86 -21.66 -17.40
CA GLY A 132 7.86 -21.78 -18.46
C GLY A 132 7.85 -20.62 -19.48
N ALA A 133 6.85 -19.76 -19.50
CA ALA A 133 6.79 -18.64 -20.41
C ALA A 133 7.55 -17.42 -19.89
N LEU A 134 8.21 -16.69 -20.81
CA LEU A 134 8.81 -15.38 -20.48
C LEU A 134 7.70 -14.33 -20.37
N ASN A 135 7.63 -13.67 -19.22
CA ASN A 135 6.63 -12.66 -18.91
C ASN A 135 7.27 -11.30 -18.67
N GLY A 136 6.58 -10.26 -19.03
CA GLY A 136 7.01 -8.86 -18.84
C GLY A 136 7.24 -8.12 -20.15
N PRO A 137 7.71 -6.86 -20.07
CA PRO A 137 8.04 -6.12 -18.85
C PRO A 137 6.79 -5.75 -18.03
N LEU A 138 6.78 -6.11 -16.76
CA LEU A 138 5.74 -5.77 -15.81
C LEU A 138 6.17 -4.54 -14.99
N GLN A 139 5.37 -3.49 -15.03
CA GLN A 139 5.55 -2.33 -14.17
C GLN A 139 5.04 -2.62 -12.77
N GLY A 140 5.94 -2.86 -11.83
CA GLY A 140 5.64 -2.97 -10.41
C GLY A 140 5.64 -1.63 -9.67
N ASN A 141 5.54 -1.70 -8.35
CA ASN A 141 5.63 -0.53 -7.48
C ASN A 141 7.09 -0.12 -7.19
N THR A 142 8.01 -1.09 -7.20
CA THR A 142 9.42 -0.90 -6.85
C THR A 142 10.36 -1.04 -8.04
N GLY A 143 9.88 -1.53 -9.18
CA GLY A 143 10.71 -1.72 -10.38
C GLY A 143 9.94 -2.25 -11.58
N VAL A 144 10.70 -2.58 -12.63
CA VAL A 144 10.20 -3.26 -13.82
C VAL A 144 10.74 -4.69 -13.81
N TYR A 145 9.84 -5.65 -13.98
CA TYR A 145 10.14 -7.07 -13.85
C TYR A 145 9.99 -7.78 -15.20
N VAL A 146 10.97 -8.61 -15.54
CA VAL A 146 10.88 -9.64 -16.58
C VAL A 146 11.18 -10.96 -15.89
N TYR A 147 10.31 -11.95 -16.04
CA TYR A 147 10.38 -13.16 -15.23
C TYR A 147 9.83 -14.39 -15.96
N VAL A 148 10.23 -15.55 -15.47
CA VAL A 148 9.67 -16.86 -15.82
C VAL A 148 9.21 -17.52 -14.53
N VAL A 149 7.99 -18.04 -14.52
CA VAL A 149 7.50 -18.92 -13.45
C VAL A 149 7.95 -20.34 -13.79
N THR A 150 8.79 -20.93 -12.97
CA THR A 150 9.35 -22.28 -13.23
C THR A 150 8.45 -23.39 -12.69
N ASP A 151 7.74 -23.10 -11.61
CA ASP A 151 6.82 -24.06 -10.98
C ASP A 151 5.72 -23.31 -10.24
N ARG A 152 4.57 -23.97 -10.09
CA ARG A 152 3.42 -23.48 -9.31
C ARG A 152 2.81 -24.63 -8.57
N SER A 153 2.69 -24.48 -7.26
CA SER A 153 1.96 -25.40 -6.39
C SER A 153 0.75 -24.71 -5.77
N GLU A 154 -0.29 -25.47 -5.58
CA GLU A 154 -1.44 -25.02 -4.79
C GLU A 154 -1.07 -25.00 -3.30
N GLY A 155 -1.63 -24.05 -2.55
CA GLY A 155 -1.42 -23.99 -1.11
C GLY A 155 -1.98 -25.22 -0.39
N ALA A 156 -1.40 -25.55 0.77
CA ALA A 156 -1.80 -26.71 1.57
C ALA A 156 -3.30 -26.73 1.96
N PHE A 157 -3.98 -25.60 1.83
CA PHE A 157 -5.40 -25.45 2.17
C PHE A 157 -6.33 -25.40 0.94
N PHE A 158 -5.79 -25.58 -0.26
CA PHE A 158 -6.63 -25.72 -1.45
C PHE A 158 -7.16 -27.17 -1.47
N THR A 159 -8.30 -27.36 -0.86
CA THR A 159 -9.08 -28.59 -0.95
C THR A 159 -10.43 -28.24 -1.58
N GLU A 160 -10.97 -29.14 -2.40
CA GLU A 160 -12.35 -29.00 -2.93
C GLU A 160 -13.39 -28.99 -1.78
N ASP A 161 -12.98 -29.41 -0.58
CA ASP A 161 -13.79 -29.42 0.62
C ASP A 161 -13.39 -28.27 1.56
N ASP A 162 -14.22 -27.23 1.59
CA ASP A 162 -14.08 -26.08 2.47
C ASP A 162 -14.28 -26.41 3.97
N ALA A 163 -14.67 -27.64 4.32
CA ALA A 163 -15.00 -28.02 5.70
C ALA A 163 -13.81 -27.89 6.63
N ALA A 164 -12.62 -28.32 6.20
CA ALA A 164 -11.38 -28.20 6.98
C ALA A 164 -10.96 -26.74 7.21
N LEU A 165 -11.16 -25.89 6.21
CA LEU A 165 -10.90 -24.44 6.31
C LEU A 165 -11.85 -23.75 7.29
N ARG A 166 -13.12 -24.14 7.28
CA ARG A 166 -14.13 -23.60 8.21
C ARG A 166 -13.86 -24.03 9.66
N GLU A 167 -13.46 -25.28 9.85
CA GLU A 167 -13.12 -25.82 11.17
C GLU A 167 -11.91 -25.10 11.75
N GLN A 168 -10.89 -24.83 10.93
CA GLN A 168 -9.73 -24.08 11.33
C GLN A 168 -10.05 -22.60 11.63
N GLN A 169 -10.88 -21.94 10.84
CA GLN A 169 -11.31 -20.58 11.11
C GLN A 169 -12.14 -20.48 12.39
N MET A 170 -12.98 -21.46 12.68
CA MET A 170 -13.73 -21.51 13.95
C MET A 170 -12.85 -21.72 15.15
N SER A 171 -11.77 -22.48 15.04
CA SER A 171 -10.82 -22.71 16.15
C SER A 171 -9.98 -21.46 16.50
N TYR A 172 -9.81 -20.52 15.57
CA TYR A 172 -9.14 -19.23 15.83
C TYR A 172 -10.07 -18.15 16.41
N SER A 173 -11.39 -18.37 16.37
CA SER A 173 -12.39 -17.41 16.87
C SER A 173 -13.00 -17.82 18.23
N ALA A 174 -12.56 -18.90 18.83
CA ALA A 174 -12.94 -19.39 20.16
C ALA A 174 -11.84 -19.09 21.20
#